data_9743b0fd58c1a35276d724361f044231
#
_entry.id   9743b0fd58c1a35276d724361f044231
#
_cell.length_a   1.000
_cell.length_b   1.000
_cell.length_c   1.000
_cell.angle_alpha   90.00
_cell.angle_beta   90.00
_cell.angle_gamma   90.00
#
_symmetry.space_group_name_H-M   'P 1'
#
loop_
_entity.id
_entity.type
_entity.pdbx_description
1 polymer ?
#
loop_
_entity_poly.entity_id
_entity_poly.type
_entity_poly.pdbx_seq_one_letter_code
_entity_poly.pdbx_strand_id
1 'polypeptide(L)'
;MKYLVIAEKPSVSKSIAKVIGAYRQEDGYLEGGDCVVSWCPGHLAEYAAPEDYDERYESWRFEDLPILPVEWKLLVHNTKKPQFNVLRKLLRSKKFDYVVNACDAGREGEAIFRRVYALSGSELPIKRLWISSMEDAAIQQGFENLKDGAAYDNLFAASECRAKADWLIGMNGTRAFTKKYGKKQTIGRVQTPTLAMLAERQAKIQNFVKEPYYKVELSGAGVVAASEQMTQEQDADTMQAACDGQCAVVGSIERKRVEKKPPKLYDLTTLQREANRYYGLTASQTLQALQELYE
;
A
#
# COMPACT_ATOMS: atom_id res chain seq x y z
N MET A 1 30.08 -11.54 -18.15
CA MET A 1 29.68 -11.59 -16.72
C MET A 1 28.33 -12.24 -16.65
N LYS A 2 28.19 -13.35 -15.94
CA LYS A 2 26.90 -14.03 -15.79
C LYS A 2 26.17 -13.52 -14.55
N TYR A 3 24.87 -13.23 -14.67
CA TYR A 3 24.10 -12.70 -13.57
C TYR A 3 22.70 -13.31 -13.46
N LEU A 4 22.19 -13.32 -12.23
CA LEU A 4 20.86 -13.78 -11.89
C LEU A 4 19.95 -12.58 -11.64
N VAL A 5 18.75 -12.57 -12.20
CA VAL A 5 17.72 -11.57 -11.93
C VAL A 5 16.57 -12.24 -11.19
N ILE A 6 16.11 -11.61 -10.11
CA ILE A 6 14.94 -12.10 -9.36
C ILE A 6 13.90 -10.98 -9.32
N ALA A 7 12.76 -11.24 -9.94
CA ALA A 7 11.60 -10.34 -9.97
C ALA A 7 10.52 -10.78 -8.97
N GLU A 8 9.52 -9.95 -8.76
CA GLU A 8 8.43 -10.22 -7.80
C GLU A 8 7.35 -11.17 -8.35
N LYS A 9 7.15 -11.17 -9.67
CA LYS A 9 6.06 -11.91 -10.34
C LYS A 9 6.54 -12.56 -11.64
N PRO A 10 5.88 -13.66 -12.06
CA PRO A 10 6.22 -14.31 -13.34
C PRO A 10 6.05 -13.38 -14.55
N SER A 11 5.02 -12.51 -14.58
CA SER A 11 4.78 -11.54 -15.66
C SER A 11 5.93 -10.56 -15.80
N VAL A 12 6.35 -9.95 -14.68
CA VAL A 12 7.49 -9.03 -14.63
C VAL A 12 8.78 -9.70 -15.09
N SER A 13 9.01 -10.96 -14.68
CA SER A 13 10.17 -11.75 -15.11
C SER A 13 10.20 -11.93 -16.62
N LYS A 14 9.05 -12.22 -17.24
CA LYS A 14 8.95 -12.38 -18.69
C LYS A 14 9.24 -11.08 -19.44
N SER A 15 8.71 -9.94 -18.96
CA SER A 15 9.00 -8.63 -19.54
C SER A 15 10.48 -8.29 -19.47
N ILE A 16 11.11 -8.50 -18.31
CA ILE A 16 12.55 -8.29 -18.14
C ILE A 16 13.35 -9.24 -19.03
N ALA A 17 13.02 -10.54 -19.01
CA ALA A 17 13.70 -11.56 -19.77
C ALA A 17 13.69 -11.28 -21.29
N LYS A 18 12.58 -10.80 -21.82
CA LYS A 18 12.45 -10.37 -23.22
C LYS A 18 13.47 -9.30 -23.58
N VAL A 19 13.66 -8.31 -22.71
CA VAL A 19 14.56 -7.16 -22.96
C VAL A 19 16.02 -7.54 -22.86
N ILE A 20 16.38 -8.42 -21.89
CA ILE A 20 17.78 -8.82 -21.66
C ILE A 20 18.18 -10.10 -22.40
N GLY A 21 17.30 -10.72 -23.18
CA GLY A 21 17.60 -11.83 -24.04
C GLY A 21 17.54 -13.22 -23.39
N ALA A 22 16.78 -13.39 -22.31
CA ALA A 22 16.55 -14.68 -21.64
C ALA A 22 15.29 -15.37 -22.17
N TYR A 23 15.37 -16.07 -23.29
CA TYR A 23 14.19 -16.62 -23.98
C TYR A 23 13.89 -18.09 -23.67
N ARG A 24 14.86 -18.86 -23.18
CA ARG A 24 14.68 -20.29 -22.93
C ARG A 24 13.95 -20.49 -21.61
N GLN A 25 12.74 -21.03 -21.69
CA GLN A 25 11.93 -21.31 -20.52
C GLN A 25 12.35 -22.63 -19.88
N GLU A 26 12.60 -22.59 -18.60
CA GLU A 26 12.90 -23.71 -17.73
C GLU A 26 11.88 -23.76 -16.59
N ASP A 27 11.93 -24.81 -15.76
CA ASP A 27 11.07 -24.93 -14.60
C ASP A 27 11.45 -23.90 -13.52
N GLY A 28 10.63 -22.87 -13.36
CA GLY A 28 10.80 -21.80 -12.38
C GLY A 28 11.76 -20.66 -12.77
N TYR A 29 12.30 -20.63 -14.00
CA TYR A 29 13.15 -19.54 -14.48
C TYR A 29 13.21 -19.47 -16.01
N LEU A 30 13.79 -18.37 -16.53
CA LEU A 30 14.11 -18.17 -17.93
C LEU A 30 15.63 -18.00 -18.07
N GLU A 31 16.23 -18.54 -19.12
CA GLU A 31 17.69 -18.46 -19.33
C GLU A 31 18.01 -18.00 -20.75
N GLY A 32 19.10 -17.25 -20.91
CA GLY A 32 19.62 -16.85 -22.22
C GLY A 32 20.89 -16.03 -22.09
N GLY A 33 21.86 -16.32 -22.99
CA GLY A 33 23.13 -15.62 -22.98
C GLY A 33 23.85 -15.68 -21.63
N ASP A 34 24.09 -14.51 -21.06
CA ASP A 34 24.78 -14.34 -19.78
C ASP A 34 23.82 -14.15 -18.59
N CYS A 35 22.52 -14.31 -18.76
CA CYS A 35 21.54 -14.05 -17.72
C CYS A 35 20.56 -15.19 -17.47
N VAL A 36 20.10 -15.27 -16.23
CA VAL A 36 18.99 -16.11 -15.78
C VAL A 36 18.00 -15.21 -15.06
N VAL A 37 16.71 -15.33 -15.38
CA VAL A 37 15.63 -14.56 -14.75
C VAL A 37 14.68 -15.50 -14.05
N SER A 38 14.50 -15.31 -12.75
CA SER A 38 13.54 -16.05 -11.94
C SER A 38 12.65 -15.08 -11.17
N TRP A 39 11.71 -15.59 -10.38
CA TRP A 39 10.73 -14.76 -9.68
C TRP A 39 10.35 -15.30 -8.32
N CYS A 40 9.90 -14.38 -7.46
CA CYS A 40 9.18 -14.68 -6.23
C CYS A 40 7.68 -14.60 -6.51
N PRO A 41 6.86 -15.64 -6.30
CA PRO A 41 5.40 -15.50 -6.40
C PRO A 41 4.85 -14.73 -5.18
N GLY A 42 5.18 -13.44 -5.08
CA GLY A 42 4.94 -12.59 -3.92
C GLY A 42 5.79 -12.99 -2.70
N HIS A 43 5.29 -12.80 -1.49
CA HIS A 43 6.00 -13.19 -0.26
C HIS A 43 6.18 -14.70 -0.18
N LEU A 44 7.42 -15.18 -0.37
CA LEU A 44 7.81 -16.58 -0.22
C LEU A 44 8.13 -16.94 1.23
N ALA A 45 8.62 -15.97 2.00
CA ALA A 45 9.05 -16.11 3.36
C ALA A 45 8.33 -15.10 4.26
N GLU A 46 7.83 -15.61 5.39
CA GLU A 46 7.10 -14.85 6.39
C GLU A 46 7.66 -15.13 7.78
N TYR A 47 7.40 -14.24 8.73
CA TYR A 47 7.71 -14.52 10.12
C TYR A 47 6.86 -15.69 10.62
N ALA A 48 7.50 -16.57 11.38
CA ALA A 48 6.91 -17.76 11.97
C ALA A 48 5.67 -17.39 12.81
N ALA A 49 4.70 -18.29 12.86
CA ALA A 49 3.56 -18.15 13.75
C ALA A 49 4.00 -18.37 15.21
N PRO A 50 3.22 -17.91 16.21
CA PRO A 50 3.58 -18.08 17.61
C PRO A 50 3.90 -19.54 18.01
N GLU A 51 3.16 -20.49 17.52
CA GLU A 51 3.33 -21.93 17.74
C GLU A 51 4.65 -22.49 17.23
N ASP A 52 5.26 -21.87 16.23
CA ASP A 52 6.59 -22.23 15.71
C ASP A 52 7.73 -21.80 16.65
N TYR A 53 7.45 -20.91 17.61
CA TYR A 53 8.40 -20.50 18.64
C TYR A 53 8.32 -21.38 19.87
N ASP A 54 7.09 -21.74 20.32
CA ASP A 54 6.82 -22.55 21.48
C ASP A 54 5.44 -23.19 21.34
N GLU A 55 5.34 -24.51 21.50
CA GLU A 55 4.08 -25.29 21.42
C GLU A 55 3.00 -24.79 22.37
N ARG A 56 3.36 -24.20 23.52
CA ARG A 56 2.39 -23.61 24.46
C ARG A 56 1.50 -22.55 23.79
N TYR A 57 1.96 -21.90 22.72
CA TYR A 57 1.21 -20.89 21.99
C TYR A 57 0.17 -21.46 21.01
N GLU A 58 0.07 -22.78 20.81
CA GLU A 58 -1.04 -23.39 20.08
C GLU A 58 -2.37 -23.10 20.79
N SER A 59 -2.38 -23.20 22.10
CA SER A 59 -3.53 -22.82 22.92
C SER A 59 -3.47 -21.34 23.24
N TRP A 60 -4.50 -20.61 22.83
CA TRP A 60 -4.57 -19.18 23.11
C TRP A 60 -4.95 -18.95 24.58
N ARG A 61 -4.01 -18.59 25.40
CA ARG A 61 -4.20 -18.23 26.82
C ARG A 61 -3.84 -16.77 27.04
N PHE A 62 -4.51 -16.14 28.00
CA PHE A 62 -4.24 -14.73 28.32
C PHE A 62 -2.91 -14.57 29.03
N GLU A 63 -2.52 -15.58 29.82
CA GLU A 63 -1.31 -15.64 30.63
C GLU A 63 -0.04 -15.70 29.76
N ASP A 64 -0.15 -16.16 28.52
CA ASP A 64 0.96 -16.26 27.59
C ASP A 64 1.24 -14.94 26.85
N LEU A 65 0.46 -13.90 27.10
CA LEU A 65 0.60 -12.60 26.44
C LEU A 65 1.38 -11.60 27.31
N PRO A 66 2.21 -10.75 26.73
CA PRO A 66 2.50 -10.64 25.29
C PRO A 66 3.54 -11.66 24.81
N ILE A 67 3.34 -12.18 23.60
CA ILE A 67 4.34 -13.01 22.91
C ILE A 67 5.35 -12.08 22.25
N LEU A 68 6.59 -12.13 22.71
CA LEU A 68 7.69 -11.28 22.26
C LEU A 68 8.87 -12.16 21.82
N PRO A 69 8.99 -12.49 20.52
CA PRO A 69 10.13 -13.28 20.05
C PRO A 69 11.45 -12.56 20.29
N VAL A 70 12.40 -13.21 20.94
CA VAL A 70 13.76 -12.71 21.12
C VAL A 70 14.51 -12.83 19.79
N GLU A 71 14.41 -14.00 19.16
CA GLU A 71 14.95 -14.26 17.84
C GLU A 71 13.82 -14.46 16.84
N TRP A 72 13.87 -13.73 15.74
CA TRP A 72 12.85 -13.79 14.71
C TRP A 72 13.13 -14.90 13.71
N LYS A 73 12.20 -15.86 13.60
CA LYS A 73 12.28 -16.96 12.64
C LYS A 73 11.55 -16.60 11.36
N LEU A 74 12.22 -16.76 10.21
CA LEU A 74 11.60 -16.69 8.89
C LEU A 74 11.35 -18.10 8.38
N LEU A 75 10.12 -18.37 7.92
CA LEU A 75 9.73 -19.66 7.35
C LEU A 75 9.24 -19.48 5.93
N VAL A 76 9.56 -20.47 5.10
CA VAL A 76 9.03 -20.54 3.73
C VAL A 76 7.66 -21.16 3.74
N HIS A 77 6.68 -20.49 3.15
CA HIS A 77 5.32 -21.00 3.05
C HIS A 77 5.28 -22.34 2.30
N ASN A 78 4.59 -23.34 2.86
CA ASN A 78 4.61 -24.72 2.35
C ASN A 78 4.25 -24.82 0.86
N THR A 79 3.24 -24.10 0.39
CA THR A 79 2.80 -24.10 -1.01
C THR A 79 3.81 -23.46 -1.98
N LYS A 80 4.76 -22.67 -1.46
CA LYS A 80 5.75 -21.91 -2.24
C LYS A 80 7.14 -22.54 -2.18
N LYS A 81 7.30 -23.63 -1.42
CA LYS A 81 8.58 -24.38 -1.33
C LYS A 81 9.19 -24.81 -2.67
N PRO A 82 8.41 -25.28 -3.68
CA PRO A 82 9.00 -25.63 -4.97
C PRO A 82 9.76 -24.47 -5.61
N GLN A 83 9.13 -23.30 -5.72
CA GLN A 83 9.77 -22.12 -6.30
C GLN A 83 10.95 -21.61 -5.43
N PHE A 84 10.82 -21.67 -4.11
CA PHE A 84 11.92 -21.33 -3.20
C PHE A 84 13.15 -22.24 -3.45
N ASN A 85 12.94 -23.54 -3.66
CA ASN A 85 14.04 -24.46 -3.94
C ASN A 85 14.74 -24.15 -5.27
N VAL A 86 14.01 -23.72 -6.30
CA VAL A 86 14.59 -23.22 -7.56
C VAL A 86 15.47 -22.01 -7.29
N LEU A 87 14.93 -21.00 -6.61
CA LEU A 87 15.67 -19.77 -6.26
C LEU A 87 16.91 -20.07 -5.41
N ARG A 88 16.78 -20.93 -4.40
CA ARG A 88 17.89 -21.35 -3.55
C ARG A 88 19.00 -22.03 -4.36
N LYS A 89 18.64 -22.91 -5.30
CA LYS A 89 19.59 -23.57 -6.19
C LYS A 89 20.32 -22.56 -7.08
N LEU A 90 19.59 -21.62 -7.65
CA LEU A 90 20.16 -20.55 -8.49
C LEU A 90 21.07 -19.63 -7.67
N LEU A 91 20.60 -19.12 -6.53
CA LEU A 91 21.33 -18.21 -5.66
C LEU A 91 22.62 -18.81 -5.07
N ARG A 92 22.69 -20.13 -4.89
CA ARG A 92 23.89 -20.85 -4.43
C ARG A 92 24.78 -21.35 -5.57
N SER A 93 24.38 -21.11 -6.81
CA SER A 93 25.16 -21.52 -7.97
C SER A 93 26.39 -20.63 -8.12
N LYS A 94 27.57 -21.25 -8.28
CA LYS A 94 28.81 -20.54 -8.57
C LYS A 94 28.91 -20.03 -10.02
N LYS A 95 27.81 -20.10 -10.78
CA LYS A 95 27.76 -19.66 -12.18
C LYS A 95 27.59 -18.15 -12.35
N PHE A 96 27.15 -17.46 -11.31
CA PHE A 96 26.80 -16.04 -11.36
C PHE A 96 27.82 -15.19 -10.61
N ASP A 97 28.13 -14.03 -11.18
CA ASP A 97 29.01 -13.04 -10.58
C ASP A 97 28.25 -12.14 -9.59
N TYR A 98 26.96 -11.93 -9.83
CA TYR A 98 26.07 -11.14 -8.96
C TYR A 98 24.59 -11.48 -9.18
N VAL A 99 23.76 -11.03 -8.27
CA VAL A 99 22.29 -11.11 -8.39
C VAL A 99 21.67 -9.73 -8.44
N VAL A 100 20.66 -9.56 -9.33
CA VAL A 100 19.88 -8.33 -9.45
C VAL A 100 18.55 -8.52 -8.75
N ASN A 101 18.29 -7.70 -7.74
CA ASN A 101 16.96 -7.54 -7.17
C ASN A 101 16.13 -6.67 -8.13
N ALA A 102 15.20 -7.30 -8.83
CA ALA A 102 14.26 -6.68 -9.76
C ALA A 102 12.79 -6.77 -9.25
N CYS A 103 12.61 -6.95 -7.94
CA CYS A 103 11.30 -6.81 -7.31
C CYS A 103 10.84 -5.34 -7.32
N ASP A 104 9.57 -5.11 -7.09
CA ASP A 104 8.95 -3.78 -7.16
C ASP A 104 9.77 -2.71 -6.42
N ALA A 105 9.79 -1.50 -6.97
CA ALA A 105 10.53 -0.36 -6.43
C ALA A 105 9.86 0.16 -5.15
N GLY A 106 10.10 -0.51 -4.02
CA GLY A 106 9.51 -0.19 -2.73
C GLY A 106 9.99 -1.07 -1.59
N ARG A 107 9.49 -0.78 -0.39
CA ARG A 107 9.82 -1.54 0.83
C ARG A 107 9.43 -3.01 0.73
N GLU A 108 8.29 -3.31 0.13
CA GLU A 108 7.76 -4.67 0.01
C GLU A 108 8.64 -5.51 -0.94
N GLY A 109 8.98 -4.97 -2.13
CA GLY A 109 9.86 -5.66 -3.07
C GLY A 109 11.26 -5.90 -2.49
N GLU A 110 11.77 -4.96 -1.68
CA GLU A 110 13.04 -5.16 -0.97
C GLU A 110 12.93 -6.29 0.07
N ALA A 111 11.83 -6.33 0.85
CA ALA A 111 11.60 -7.40 1.82
C ALA A 111 11.46 -8.78 1.16
N ILE A 112 10.70 -8.88 0.06
CA ILE A 112 10.49 -10.12 -0.69
C ILE A 112 11.83 -10.71 -1.13
N PHE A 113 12.66 -9.90 -1.77
CA PHE A 113 13.96 -10.35 -2.26
C PHE A 113 14.92 -10.71 -1.12
N ARG A 114 15.12 -9.80 -0.15
CA ARG A 114 16.13 -9.95 0.92
C ARG A 114 15.85 -11.14 1.83
N ARG A 115 14.59 -11.43 2.12
CA ARG A 115 14.22 -12.61 2.91
C ARG A 115 14.55 -13.91 2.19
N VAL A 116 14.25 -13.98 0.89
CA VAL A 116 14.61 -15.15 0.06
C VAL A 116 16.11 -15.29 -0.04
N TYR A 117 16.82 -14.19 -0.27
CA TYR A 117 18.27 -14.15 -0.32
C TYR A 117 18.90 -14.67 0.98
N ALA A 118 18.48 -14.14 2.12
CA ALA A 118 18.97 -14.56 3.45
C ALA A 118 18.71 -16.06 3.71
N LEU A 119 17.48 -16.54 3.46
CA LEU A 119 17.13 -17.95 3.66
C LEU A 119 17.82 -18.90 2.66
N SER A 120 18.24 -18.39 1.52
CA SER A 120 19.02 -19.19 0.55
C SER A 120 20.45 -19.47 1.02
N GLY A 121 21.01 -18.62 1.88
CA GLY A 121 22.41 -18.63 2.29
C GLY A 121 23.34 -18.26 1.13
N SER A 122 22.93 -17.34 0.26
CA SER A 122 23.72 -16.82 -0.85
C SER A 122 24.70 -15.76 -0.36
N GLU A 123 25.85 -15.68 -1.03
CA GLU A 123 26.87 -14.65 -0.82
C GLU A 123 27.10 -13.80 -2.09
N LEU A 124 26.25 -13.95 -3.10
CA LEU A 124 26.37 -13.20 -4.34
C LEU A 124 26.23 -11.68 -4.08
N PRO A 125 27.09 -10.84 -4.67
CA PRO A 125 26.91 -9.41 -4.63
C PRO A 125 25.53 -9.01 -5.15
N ILE A 126 24.84 -8.13 -4.43
CA ILE A 126 23.48 -7.70 -4.78
C ILE A 126 23.57 -6.39 -5.58
N LYS A 127 22.90 -6.35 -6.72
CA LYS A 127 22.59 -5.14 -7.47
C LYS A 127 21.10 -4.89 -7.45
N ARG A 128 20.67 -3.64 -7.56
CA ARG A 128 19.26 -3.24 -7.53
C ARG A 128 18.84 -2.61 -8.84
N LEU A 129 17.85 -3.20 -9.49
CA LEU A 129 17.08 -2.60 -10.57
C LEU A 129 15.93 -1.78 -9.97
N TRP A 130 15.98 -0.46 -10.10
CA TRP A 130 14.96 0.44 -9.54
C TRP A 130 14.23 1.14 -10.66
N ILE A 131 13.10 0.58 -11.07
CA ILE A 131 12.26 1.09 -12.15
C ILE A 131 10.79 1.13 -11.70
N SER A 132 10.03 2.06 -12.24
CA SER A 132 8.59 2.22 -12.01
C SER A 132 7.73 1.94 -13.25
N SER A 133 8.36 1.61 -14.38
CA SER A 133 7.71 1.24 -15.64
C SER A 133 8.28 -0.07 -16.16
N MET A 134 7.44 -0.88 -16.80
CA MET A 134 7.82 -2.13 -17.46
C MET A 134 7.96 -1.99 -18.98
N GLU A 135 8.03 -0.77 -19.49
CA GLU A 135 8.36 -0.52 -20.88
C GLU A 135 9.80 -0.94 -21.21
N ASP A 136 10.00 -1.50 -22.40
CA ASP A 136 11.31 -2.04 -22.83
C ASP A 136 12.45 -1.03 -22.65
N ALA A 137 12.22 0.25 -22.99
CA ALA A 137 13.20 1.32 -22.82
C ALA A 137 13.53 1.60 -21.35
N ALA A 138 12.54 1.58 -20.45
CA ALA A 138 12.74 1.80 -19.03
C ALA A 138 13.53 0.65 -18.39
N ILE A 139 13.27 -0.59 -18.82
CA ILE A 139 14.03 -1.77 -18.36
C ILE A 139 15.49 -1.64 -18.82
N GLN A 140 15.75 -1.33 -20.10
CA GLN A 140 17.12 -1.16 -20.62
C GLN A 140 17.89 -0.10 -19.84
N GLN A 141 17.30 1.09 -19.70
CA GLN A 141 17.91 2.18 -18.94
C GLN A 141 18.16 1.80 -17.48
N GLY A 142 17.25 1.02 -16.89
CA GLY A 142 17.39 0.52 -15.53
C GLY A 142 18.60 -0.43 -15.37
N PHE A 143 18.85 -1.32 -16.34
CA PHE A 143 20.00 -2.21 -16.32
C PHE A 143 21.34 -1.46 -16.55
N GLU A 144 21.34 -0.39 -17.31
CA GLU A 144 22.50 0.49 -17.46
C GLU A 144 22.84 1.25 -16.15
N ASN A 145 21.84 1.46 -15.29
CA ASN A 145 21.93 2.23 -14.06
C ASN A 145 21.73 1.41 -12.79
N LEU A 146 22.13 0.12 -12.80
CA LEU A 146 22.03 -0.73 -11.62
C LEU A 146 22.79 -0.12 -10.43
N LYS A 147 22.12 -0.05 -9.30
CA LYS A 147 22.69 0.45 -8.04
C LYS A 147 23.20 -0.71 -7.18
N ASP A 148 24.11 -0.37 -6.26
CA ASP A 148 24.54 -1.33 -5.26
C ASP A 148 23.39 -1.66 -4.31
N GLY A 149 23.23 -2.94 -3.95
CA GLY A 149 22.21 -3.39 -3.02
C GLY A 149 22.30 -2.74 -1.65
N ALA A 150 23.51 -2.43 -1.17
CA ALA A 150 23.72 -1.78 0.13
C ALA A 150 23.06 -0.40 0.23
N ALA A 151 22.88 0.32 -0.89
CA ALA A 151 22.16 1.58 -0.90
C ALA A 151 20.71 1.48 -0.40
N TYR A 152 20.15 0.27 -0.34
CA TYR A 152 18.76 -0.02 0.06
C TYR A 152 18.64 -0.73 1.42
N ASP A 153 19.73 -0.85 2.20
CA ASP A 153 19.72 -1.53 3.50
C ASP A 153 18.78 -0.84 4.51
N ASN A 154 18.75 0.49 4.53
CA ASN A 154 17.82 1.22 5.38
C ASN A 154 16.35 1.04 4.95
N LEU A 155 16.09 0.88 3.65
CA LEU A 155 14.76 0.59 3.15
C LEU A 155 14.30 -0.81 3.57
N PHE A 156 15.20 -1.79 3.52
CA PHE A 156 14.95 -3.13 4.03
C PHE A 156 14.72 -3.12 5.53
N ALA A 157 15.57 -2.45 6.31
CA ALA A 157 15.41 -2.33 7.75
C ALA A 157 14.05 -1.71 8.13
N ALA A 158 13.60 -0.70 7.39
CA ALA A 158 12.28 -0.10 7.60
C ALA A 158 11.14 -1.08 7.31
N SER A 159 11.27 -1.95 6.28
CA SER A 159 10.28 -2.98 5.99
C SER A 159 10.23 -4.05 7.08
N GLU A 160 11.38 -4.47 7.60
CA GLU A 160 11.48 -5.44 8.69
C GLU A 160 10.89 -4.91 10.00
N CYS A 161 11.17 -3.64 10.36
CA CYS A 161 10.56 -2.99 11.50
C CYS A 161 9.02 -2.97 11.40
N ARG A 162 8.51 -2.64 10.22
CA ARG A 162 7.07 -2.64 9.96
C ARG A 162 6.48 -4.05 10.10
N ALA A 163 7.09 -5.05 9.46
CA ALA A 163 6.58 -6.42 9.49
C ALA A 163 6.57 -6.99 10.92
N LYS A 164 7.61 -6.71 11.71
CA LYS A 164 7.67 -7.09 13.14
C LYS A 164 6.60 -6.39 13.97
N ALA A 165 6.40 -5.08 13.75
CA ALA A 165 5.33 -4.33 14.42
C ALA A 165 3.94 -4.86 14.06
N ASP A 166 3.68 -5.15 12.78
CA ASP A 166 2.43 -5.73 12.32
C ASP A 166 2.20 -7.12 12.95
N TRP A 167 3.24 -7.96 13.06
CA TRP A 167 3.18 -9.25 13.72
C TRP A 167 2.88 -9.11 15.22
N LEU A 168 3.64 -8.27 15.93
CA LEU A 168 3.47 -8.08 17.38
C LEU A 168 2.07 -7.58 17.74
N ILE A 169 1.58 -6.56 17.03
CA ILE A 169 0.25 -6.00 17.28
C ILE A 169 -0.83 -6.98 16.84
N GLY A 170 -0.70 -7.56 15.67
CA GLY A 170 -1.69 -8.46 15.09
C GLY A 170 -1.85 -9.74 15.91
N MET A 171 -0.76 -10.41 16.25
CA MET A 171 -0.81 -11.68 16.98
C MET A 171 -1.26 -11.49 18.43
N ASN A 172 -0.64 -10.57 19.15
CA ASN A 172 -0.99 -10.34 20.56
C ASN A 172 -2.37 -9.72 20.72
N GLY A 173 -2.69 -8.69 19.92
CA GLY A 173 -3.99 -8.03 19.97
C GLY A 173 -5.13 -8.98 19.61
N THR A 174 -5.00 -9.74 18.52
CA THR A 174 -6.02 -10.72 18.10
C THR A 174 -6.29 -11.75 19.19
N ARG A 175 -5.23 -12.29 19.80
CA ARG A 175 -5.37 -13.29 20.87
C ARG A 175 -6.01 -12.69 22.13
N ALA A 176 -5.53 -11.53 22.58
CA ALA A 176 -6.04 -10.84 23.76
C ALA A 176 -7.55 -10.52 23.63
N PHE A 177 -7.93 -9.88 22.53
CA PHE A 177 -9.32 -9.51 22.30
C PHE A 177 -10.22 -10.72 22.10
N THR A 178 -9.76 -11.74 21.37
CA THR A 178 -10.49 -13.00 21.20
C THR A 178 -10.75 -13.68 22.54
N LYS A 179 -9.76 -13.75 23.42
CA LYS A 179 -9.93 -14.35 24.77
C LYS A 179 -10.86 -13.52 25.63
N LYS A 180 -10.75 -12.19 25.59
CA LYS A 180 -11.58 -11.30 26.38
C LYS A 180 -13.06 -11.36 25.98
N TYR A 181 -13.35 -11.42 24.70
CA TYR A 181 -14.73 -11.34 24.19
C TYR A 181 -15.33 -12.70 23.80
N GLY A 182 -14.58 -13.79 23.91
CA GLY A 182 -15.05 -15.16 23.61
C GLY A 182 -15.35 -15.44 22.14
N LYS A 183 -15.12 -14.49 21.25
CA LYS A 183 -15.33 -14.58 19.81
C LYS A 183 -14.11 -14.03 19.07
N LYS A 184 -13.70 -14.68 17.97
CA LYS A 184 -12.54 -14.26 17.20
C LYS A 184 -12.65 -12.77 16.81
N GLN A 185 -11.72 -11.98 17.31
CA GLN A 185 -11.56 -10.55 17.04
C GLN A 185 -10.20 -10.32 16.40
N THR A 186 -10.19 -10.05 15.10
CA THR A 186 -8.95 -9.77 14.39
C THR A 186 -8.53 -8.34 14.63
N ILE A 187 -7.32 -8.15 15.14
CA ILE A 187 -6.72 -6.85 15.37
C ILE A 187 -5.56 -6.66 14.38
N GLY A 188 -5.48 -5.49 13.81
CA GLY A 188 -4.41 -5.13 12.90
C GLY A 188 -4.14 -3.63 12.89
N ARG A 189 -2.91 -3.27 12.64
CA ARG A 189 -2.43 -1.89 12.68
C ARG A 189 -3.14 -0.95 11.70
N VAL A 190 -3.62 -1.45 10.58
CA VAL A 190 -4.34 -0.67 9.57
C VAL A 190 -5.84 -0.92 9.64
N GLN A 191 -6.27 -2.19 9.65
CA GLN A 191 -7.70 -2.52 9.57
C GLN A 191 -8.50 -2.06 10.80
N THR A 192 -7.94 -2.15 12.00
CA THR A 192 -8.65 -1.76 13.23
C THR A 192 -8.89 -0.25 13.32
N PRO A 193 -7.90 0.63 13.09
CA PRO A 193 -8.16 2.07 13.04
C PRO A 193 -9.12 2.47 11.91
N THR A 194 -9.02 1.83 10.75
CA THR A 194 -9.95 2.10 9.64
C THR A 194 -11.38 1.75 10.02
N LEU A 195 -11.60 0.58 10.66
CA LEU A 195 -12.92 0.20 11.16
C LEU A 195 -13.42 1.16 12.25
N ALA A 196 -12.54 1.62 13.15
CA ALA A 196 -12.90 2.60 14.18
C ALA A 196 -13.38 3.92 13.55
N MET A 197 -12.67 4.44 12.55
CA MET A 197 -13.08 5.66 11.83
C MET A 197 -14.47 5.50 11.18
N LEU A 198 -14.75 4.32 10.60
CA LEU A 198 -16.06 4.03 10.00
C LEU A 198 -17.15 3.95 11.08
N ALA A 199 -16.88 3.29 12.20
CA ALA A 199 -17.81 3.17 13.32
C ALA A 199 -18.11 4.53 13.96
N GLU A 200 -17.10 5.37 14.18
CA GLU A 200 -17.28 6.75 14.66
C GLU A 200 -18.12 7.59 13.69
N ARG A 201 -17.85 7.48 12.39
CA ARG A 201 -18.64 8.18 11.38
C ARG A 201 -20.10 7.71 11.40
N GLN A 202 -20.33 6.41 11.49
CA GLN A 202 -21.66 5.83 11.59
C GLN A 202 -22.39 6.32 12.85
N ALA A 203 -21.72 6.35 13.99
CA ALA A 203 -22.28 6.85 15.23
C ALA A 203 -22.69 8.35 15.13
N LYS A 204 -21.85 9.18 14.49
CA LYS A 204 -22.18 10.58 14.21
C LYS A 204 -23.41 10.74 13.32
N ILE A 205 -23.58 9.85 12.33
CA ILE A 205 -24.76 9.86 11.46
C ILE A 205 -26.02 9.45 12.22
N GLN A 206 -25.94 8.36 13.03
CA GLN A 206 -27.07 7.86 13.81
C GLN A 206 -27.53 8.83 14.91
N ASN A 207 -26.56 9.51 15.53
CA ASN A 207 -26.82 10.47 16.61
C ASN A 207 -26.91 11.91 16.10
N PHE A 208 -27.10 12.09 14.79
CA PHE A 208 -27.18 13.44 14.22
C PHE A 208 -28.43 14.15 14.71
N VAL A 209 -28.22 15.26 15.39
CA VAL A 209 -29.29 16.20 15.81
C VAL A 209 -29.30 17.35 14.84
N LYS A 210 -30.48 17.66 14.29
CA LYS A 210 -30.62 18.81 13.41
C LYS A 210 -30.54 20.09 14.26
N GLU A 211 -29.61 20.95 13.93
CA GLU A 211 -29.49 22.28 14.49
C GLU A 211 -29.94 23.27 13.43
N PRO A 212 -31.01 24.08 13.71
CA PRO A 212 -31.43 25.12 12.80
C PRO A 212 -30.38 26.22 12.74
N TYR A 213 -30.22 26.82 11.60
CA TYR A 213 -29.47 28.06 11.42
C TYR A 213 -30.28 29.02 10.55
N TYR A 214 -30.02 30.29 10.72
CA TYR A 214 -30.73 31.36 10.07
C TYR A 214 -29.77 32.21 9.26
N LYS A 215 -30.24 32.74 8.14
CA LYS A 215 -29.50 33.68 7.29
C LYS A 215 -30.45 34.79 6.84
N VAL A 216 -29.95 35.99 6.78
CA VAL A 216 -30.63 37.09 6.13
C VAL A 216 -30.12 37.18 4.69
N GLU A 217 -31.03 37.13 3.72
CA GLU A 217 -30.70 37.24 2.31
C GLU A 217 -31.20 38.56 1.76
N LEU A 218 -30.34 39.32 1.12
CA LEU A 218 -30.64 40.56 0.41
C LEU A 218 -30.62 40.27 -1.09
N SER A 219 -31.72 40.58 -1.77
CA SER A 219 -31.81 40.49 -3.22
C SER A 219 -32.23 41.83 -3.81
N GLY A 220 -31.49 42.30 -4.80
CA GLY A 220 -31.81 43.56 -5.49
C GLY A 220 -30.81 43.89 -6.56
N ALA A 221 -31.23 44.65 -7.58
CA ALA A 221 -30.35 45.06 -8.70
C ALA A 221 -29.54 43.93 -9.40
N GLY A 222 -30.08 42.71 -9.39
CA GLY A 222 -29.40 41.53 -9.98
C GLY A 222 -28.27 40.94 -9.10
N VAL A 223 -28.15 41.37 -7.84
CA VAL A 223 -27.18 40.85 -6.87
C VAL A 223 -27.95 40.13 -5.76
N VAL A 224 -27.45 39.01 -5.32
CA VAL A 224 -27.88 38.29 -4.14
C VAL A 224 -26.72 38.24 -3.16
N ALA A 225 -26.95 38.73 -1.95
CA ALA A 225 -25.98 38.67 -0.85
C ALA A 225 -26.63 37.97 0.36
N ALA A 226 -25.88 37.17 1.09
CA ALA A 226 -26.38 36.52 2.29
C ALA A 226 -25.45 36.81 3.47
N SER A 227 -26.04 36.94 4.65
CA SER A 227 -25.29 37.05 5.90
C SER A 227 -24.53 35.74 6.21
N GLU A 228 -23.64 35.77 7.18
CA GLU A 228 -23.14 34.56 7.83
C GLU A 228 -24.27 33.80 8.52
N GLN A 229 -24.02 32.56 8.88
CA GLN A 229 -24.98 31.72 9.59
C GLN A 229 -25.12 32.21 11.03
N MET A 230 -26.37 32.38 11.49
CA MET A 230 -26.73 32.71 12.86
C MET A 230 -27.42 31.51 13.51
N THR A 231 -27.13 31.25 14.76
CA THR A 231 -27.70 30.11 15.51
C THR A 231 -29.04 30.48 16.18
N GLN A 232 -29.31 31.78 16.37
CA GLN A 232 -30.53 32.29 16.99
C GLN A 232 -31.39 32.98 15.93
N GLU A 233 -32.67 32.64 15.90
CA GLU A 233 -33.65 33.25 15.01
C GLU A 233 -33.80 34.76 15.28
N GLN A 234 -33.80 35.15 16.55
CA GLN A 234 -33.91 36.52 16.98
C GLN A 234 -32.81 37.45 16.45
N ASP A 235 -31.56 36.90 16.28
CA ASP A 235 -30.46 37.67 15.69
C ASP A 235 -30.71 37.93 14.20
N ALA A 236 -31.26 36.93 13.50
CA ALA A 236 -31.65 37.09 12.10
C ALA A 236 -32.78 38.06 11.90
N ASP A 237 -33.84 38.00 12.74
CA ASP A 237 -34.96 38.92 12.72
C ASP A 237 -34.51 40.37 13.01
N THR A 238 -33.62 40.54 13.98
CA THR A 238 -33.04 41.85 14.32
C THR A 238 -32.24 42.41 13.15
N MET A 239 -31.44 41.62 12.52
CA MET A 239 -30.65 42.02 11.33
C MET A 239 -31.59 42.35 10.16
N GLN A 240 -32.62 41.53 9.91
CA GLN A 240 -33.59 41.75 8.86
C GLN A 240 -34.30 43.11 9.08
N ALA A 241 -34.82 43.34 10.29
CA ALA A 241 -35.48 44.58 10.61
C ALA A 241 -34.58 45.81 10.49
N ALA A 242 -33.31 45.68 10.81
CA ALA A 242 -32.33 46.76 10.66
C ALA A 242 -31.98 47.07 9.20
N CYS A 243 -32.08 46.07 8.31
CA CYS A 243 -31.76 46.23 6.88
C CYS A 243 -32.97 46.59 6.02
N ASP A 244 -34.17 46.29 6.50
CA ASP A 244 -35.41 46.52 5.72
C ASP A 244 -35.62 47.99 5.44
N GLY A 245 -35.91 48.31 4.18
CA GLY A 245 -36.09 49.68 3.71
C GLY A 245 -34.81 50.54 3.64
N GLN A 246 -33.66 50.00 3.96
CA GLN A 246 -32.38 50.71 3.89
C GLN A 246 -31.68 50.51 2.52
N CYS A 247 -30.79 51.46 2.19
CA CYS A 247 -29.93 51.32 0.99
C CYS A 247 -28.69 50.50 1.29
N ALA A 248 -28.45 49.48 0.49
CA ALA A 248 -27.18 48.71 0.54
C ALA A 248 -26.10 49.47 -0.23
N VAL A 249 -24.93 49.61 0.40
CA VAL A 249 -23.75 50.23 -0.21
C VAL A 249 -22.65 49.20 -0.42
N VAL A 250 -22.10 49.15 -1.62
CA VAL A 250 -20.95 48.28 -1.92
C VAL A 250 -19.69 48.87 -1.27
N GLY A 251 -19.21 48.25 -0.21
CA GLY A 251 -18.03 48.73 0.53
C GLY A 251 -16.69 48.45 -0.21
N SER A 252 -16.58 47.30 -0.84
CA SER A 252 -15.40 46.97 -1.61
C SER A 252 -15.70 45.93 -2.70
N ILE A 253 -14.89 45.95 -3.77
CA ILE A 253 -14.92 44.94 -4.85
C ILE A 253 -13.53 44.39 -5.02
N GLU A 254 -13.37 43.09 -4.80
CA GLU A 254 -12.12 42.39 -5.02
C GLU A 254 -12.27 41.47 -6.22
N ARG A 255 -11.38 41.65 -7.22
CA ARG A 255 -11.30 40.77 -8.39
C ARG A 255 -10.07 39.87 -8.28
N LYS A 256 -10.30 38.55 -8.14
CA LYS A 256 -9.23 37.54 -8.14
C LYS A 256 -9.25 36.76 -9.43
N ARG A 257 -8.11 36.75 -10.12
CA ARG A 257 -7.90 35.82 -11.24
C ARG A 257 -7.56 34.44 -10.68
N VAL A 258 -8.42 33.46 -10.93
CA VAL A 258 -8.20 32.07 -10.51
C VAL A 258 -7.82 31.25 -11.74
N GLU A 259 -6.62 30.70 -11.75
CA GLU A 259 -6.18 29.76 -12.77
C GLU A 259 -6.54 28.34 -12.33
N LYS A 260 -7.45 27.70 -13.05
CA LYS A 260 -7.73 26.25 -12.89
C LYS A 260 -6.77 25.49 -13.76
N LYS A 261 -5.83 24.80 -13.14
CA LYS A 261 -4.98 23.82 -13.84
C LYS A 261 -5.80 22.60 -14.25
N PRO A 262 -5.47 21.92 -15.35
CA PRO A 262 -6.10 20.65 -15.69
C PRO A 262 -5.92 19.64 -14.53
N PRO A 263 -6.84 18.69 -14.37
CA PRO A 263 -6.70 17.66 -13.35
C PRO A 263 -5.44 16.83 -13.60
N LYS A 264 -4.85 16.32 -12.54
CA LYS A 264 -3.75 15.36 -12.65
C LYS A 264 -4.25 14.06 -13.27
N LEU A 265 -3.34 13.28 -13.83
CA LEU A 265 -3.65 11.89 -14.22
C LEU A 265 -4.10 11.11 -13.00
N TYR A 266 -4.90 10.06 -13.23
CA TYR A 266 -5.41 9.24 -12.15
C TYR A 266 -4.30 8.50 -11.40
N ASP A 267 -4.33 8.60 -10.09
CA ASP A 267 -3.81 7.57 -9.20
C ASP A 267 -4.90 6.52 -8.93
N LEU A 268 -4.51 5.36 -8.42
CA LEU A 268 -5.44 4.25 -8.17
C LEU A 268 -6.62 4.64 -7.27
N THR A 269 -6.35 5.39 -6.21
CA THR A 269 -7.37 5.79 -5.23
C THR A 269 -8.39 6.74 -5.85
N THR A 270 -7.92 7.70 -6.64
CA THR A 270 -8.80 8.64 -7.35
C THR A 270 -9.62 7.93 -8.41
N LEU A 271 -9.00 7.00 -9.17
CA LEU A 271 -9.70 6.18 -10.15
C LEU A 271 -10.81 5.33 -9.48
N GLN A 272 -10.50 4.63 -8.39
CA GLN A 272 -11.47 3.81 -7.67
C GLN A 272 -12.65 4.65 -7.14
N ARG A 273 -12.38 5.83 -6.59
CA ARG A 273 -13.40 6.75 -6.09
C ARG A 273 -14.31 7.25 -7.20
N GLU A 274 -13.77 7.65 -8.33
CA GLU A 274 -14.56 8.16 -9.45
C GLU A 274 -15.30 7.05 -10.20
N ALA A 275 -14.68 5.88 -10.39
CA ALA A 275 -15.34 4.71 -10.95
C ALA A 275 -16.54 4.26 -10.08
N ASN A 276 -16.41 4.33 -8.76
CA ASN A 276 -17.53 4.09 -7.86
C ASN A 276 -18.62 5.16 -8.02
N ARG A 277 -18.23 6.44 -8.05
CA ARG A 277 -19.19 7.56 -8.15
C ARG A 277 -20.01 7.55 -9.45
N TYR A 278 -19.36 7.26 -10.58
CA TYR A 278 -19.99 7.36 -11.89
C TYR A 278 -20.60 6.05 -12.38
N TYR A 279 -20.02 4.91 -11.99
CA TYR A 279 -20.39 3.60 -12.54
C TYR A 279 -20.80 2.59 -11.46
N GLY A 280 -20.73 2.95 -10.18
CA GLY A 280 -21.06 2.06 -9.07
C GLY A 280 -20.07 0.90 -8.88
N LEU A 281 -18.89 0.94 -9.51
CA LEU A 281 -17.90 -0.12 -9.39
C LEU A 281 -17.29 -0.14 -7.99
N THR A 282 -17.08 -1.33 -7.45
CA THR A 282 -16.29 -1.51 -6.23
C THR A 282 -14.81 -1.26 -6.48
N ALA A 283 -14.04 -0.98 -5.42
CA ALA A 283 -12.59 -0.83 -5.53
C ALA A 283 -11.91 -2.06 -6.16
N SER A 284 -12.40 -3.27 -5.83
CA SER A 284 -11.89 -4.53 -6.40
C SER A 284 -12.20 -4.66 -7.88
N GLN A 285 -13.43 -4.35 -8.32
CA GLN A 285 -13.81 -4.37 -9.74
C GLN A 285 -13.02 -3.36 -10.56
N THR A 286 -12.80 -2.16 -10.00
CA THR A 286 -11.97 -1.14 -10.66
C THR A 286 -10.52 -1.61 -10.81
N LEU A 287 -9.97 -2.24 -9.78
CA LEU A 287 -8.60 -2.79 -9.83
C LEU A 287 -8.49 -3.93 -10.85
N GLN A 288 -9.49 -4.82 -10.89
CA GLN A 288 -9.52 -5.92 -11.86
C GLN A 288 -9.56 -5.40 -13.31
N ALA A 289 -10.45 -4.45 -13.60
CA ALA A 289 -10.54 -3.84 -14.93
C ALA A 289 -9.22 -3.12 -15.31
N LEU A 290 -8.59 -2.43 -14.36
CA LEU A 290 -7.29 -1.79 -14.58
C LEU A 290 -6.20 -2.83 -14.89
N GLN A 291 -6.19 -3.96 -14.20
CA GLN A 291 -5.25 -5.04 -14.43
C GLN A 291 -5.44 -5.68 -15.81
N GLU A 292 -6.67 -5.93 -16.22
CA GLU A 292 -7.01 -6.47 -17.53
C GLU A 292 -6.61 -5.53 -18.69
N LEU A 293 -6.65 -4.21 -18.46
CA LEU A 293 -6.19 -3.22 -19.45
C LEU A 293 -4.67 -3.08 -19.49
N TYR A 294 -3.99 -3.43 -18.40
CA TYR A 294 -2.53 -3.35 -18.31
C TYR A 294 -1.84 -4.57 -18.92
N GLU A 295 -2.41 -5.76 -18.80
CA GLU A 295 -1.91 -7.03 -19.37
C GLU A 295 -2.29 -7.19 -20.86
#